data_ae962ce350ced86feb313a17f82a1c21
#
_entry.id   ae962ce350ced86feb313a17f82a1c21
#
_cell.length_a   1.000
_cell.length_b   1.000
_cell.length_c   1.000
_cell.angle_alpha   90.00
_cell.angle_beta   90.00
_cell.angle_gamma   90.00
#
_symmetry.space_group_name_H-M   'P 1'
#
loop_
_entity.id
_entity.type
_entity.pdbx_description
1 polymer ?
#
loop_
_entity_poly.entity_id
_entity_poly.type
_entity_poly.pdbx_seq_one_letter_code
_entity_poly.pdbx_strand_id
1 'polypeptide(L)'
;MAESEEELKSLLMKVKEESERVGLKLNIQKTKIMAFSPITSWEIDGKTVETVSDFTFGGSKITADGDCSHEIKRRLLLGRKVVTNLDSILKSRDITLPTEVCLVKAMAFPVVMYGCESWTIKKAECRRIDAFELWCWRRLLRVPWTSR
;
A
#
# COMPACT_ATOMS: atom_id res chain seq x y z
N MET A 1 4.89 -9.36 -15.42
CA MET A 1 4.06 -10.49 -14.97
C MET A 1 4.10 -11.54 -16.04
N ALA A 2 4.03 -12.81 -15.71
CA ALA A 2 4.07 -13.93 -16.62
C ALA A 2 2.94 -14.91 -16.29
N GLU A 3 2.44 -15.62 -17.27
CA GLU A 3 1.35 -16.60 -17.13
C GLU A 3 1.88 -17.99 -16.78
N SER A 4 3.16 -18.24 -17.05
CA SER A 4 3.84 -19.51 -16.75
C SER A 4 5.22 -19.31 -16.13
N GLU A 5 5.72 -20.35 -15.47
CA GLU A 5 7.05 -20.37 -14.88
C GLU A 5 8.15 -20.23 -15.93
N GLU A 6 7.99 -20.86 -17.11
CA GLU A 6 8.94 -20.81 -18.21
C GLU A 6 9.01 -19.41 -18.82
N GLU A 7 7.87 -18.77 -18.99
CA GLU A 7 7.78 -17.39 -19.46
C GLU A 7 8.48 -16.44 -18.47
N LEU A 8 8.25 -16.62 -17.18
CA LEU A 8 8.88 -15.82 -16.15
C LEU A 8 10.41 -15.99 -16.17
N LYS A 9 10.92 -17.22 -16.34
CA LYS A 9 12.35 -17.50 -16.50
C LYS A 9 12.94 -16.78 -17.70
N SER A 10 12.26 -16.86 -18.84
CA SER A 10 12.69 -16.20 -20.08
C SER A 10 12.75 -14.67 -19.92
N LEU A 11 11.72 -14.08 -19.31
CA LEU A 11 11.68 -12.65 -19.04
C LEU A 11 12.81 -12.20 -18.10
N LEU A 12 13.05 -12.96 -17.04
CA LEU A 12 14.08 -12.65 -16.07
C LEU A 12 15.49 -12.73 -16.68
N MET A 13 15.75 -13.73 -17.52
CA MET A 13 17.02 -13.84 -18.23
C MET A 13 17.24 -12.65 -19.17
N LYS A 14 16.21 -12.22 -19.90
CA LYS A 14 16.29 -11.01 -20.74
C LYS A 14 16.58 -9.76 -19.91
N VAL A 15 15.88 -9.57 -18.78
CA VAL A 15 16.14 -8.45 -17.88
C VAL A 15 17.57 -8.48 -17.37
N LYS A 16 18.08 -9.66 -17.02
CA LYS A 16 19.46 -9.82 -16.57
C LYS A 16 20.46 -9.43 -17.67
N GLU A 17 20.32 -9.96 -18.88
CA GLU A 17 21.19 -9.64 -20.01
C GLU A 17 21.20 -8.15 -20.33
N GLU A 18 20.02 -7.54 -20.44
CA GLU A 18 19.91 -6.09 -20.75
C GLU A 18 20.45 -5.23 -19.61
N SER A 19 20.26 -5.61 -18.36
CA SER A 19 20.82 -4.87 -17.22
C SER A 19 22.36 -4.97 -17.20
N GLU A 20 22.93 -6.12 -17.49
CA GLU A 20 24.37 -6.31 -17.57
C GLU A 20 25.03 -5.50 -18.70
N ARG A 21 24.34 -5.32 -19.83
CA ARG A 21 24.80 -4.45 -20.94
C ARG A 21 24.99 -2.98 -20.53
N VAL A 22 24.19 -2.51 -19.59
CA VAL A 22 24.29 -1.14 -19.04
C VAL A 22 25.06 -1.07 -17.72
N GLY A 23 25.77 -2.16 -17.36
CA GLY A 23 26.61 -2.21 -16.18
C GLY A 23 25.87 -2.43 -14.84
N LEU A 24 24.58 -2.77 -14.89
CA LEU A 24 23.77 -3.09 -13.72
C LEU A 24 23.77 -4.59 -13.46
N LYS A 25 23.84 -4.99 -12.19
CA LYS A 25 23.76 -6.40 -11.78
C LYS A 25 22.48 -6.65 -11.00
N LEU A 26 21.80 -7.74 -11.36
CA LEU A 26 20.61 -8.20 -10.65
C LEU A 26 20.97 -8.61 -9.21
N ASN A 27 20.29 -8.01 -8.23
CA ASN A 27 20.48 -8.37 -6.83
C ASN A 27 19.52 -9.51 -6.45
N ILE A 28 20.02 -10.73 -6.44
CA ILE A 28 19.23 -11.96 -6.21
C ILE A 28 18.62 -11.96 -4.81
N GLN A 29 19.32 -11.45 -3.79
CA GLN A 29 18.78 -11.39 -2.42
C GLN A 29 17.57 -10.44 -2.28
N LYS A 30 17.52 -9.39 -3.10
CA LYS A 30 16.39 -8.46 -3.14
C LYS A 30 15.31 -8.86 -4.16
N THR A 31 15.62 -9.81 -5.03
CA THR A 31 14.65 -10.34 -6.00
C THR A 31 13.73 -11.31 -5.29
N LYS A 32 12.43 -11.13 -5.43
CA LYS A 32 11.40 -11.98 -4.83
C LYS A 32 10.47 -12.47 -5.92
N ILE A 33 9.98 -13.67 -5.77
CA ILE A 33 8.97 -14.25 -6.65
C ILE A 33 7.67 -14.37 -5.89
N MET A 34 6.60 -13.94 -6.51
CA MET A 34 5.26 -14.08 -5.99
C MET A 34 4.40 -14.82 -7.01
N ALA A 35 3.75 -15.89 -6.60
CA ALA A 35 2.92 -16.71 -7.45
C ALA A 35 1.62 -17.12 -6.76
N PHE A 36 0.57 -17.35 -7.56
CA PHE A 36 -0.72 -17.85 -7.10
C PHE A 36 -0.65 -19.30 -6.60
N SER A 37 0.16 -20.11 -7.26
CA SER A 37 0.37 -21.52 -6.92
C SER A 37 1.74 -21.71 -6.23
N PRO A 38 1.87 -22.69 -5.34
CA PRO A 38 3.14 -22.96 -4.71
C PRO A 38 4.19 -23.36 -5.76
N ILE A 39 5.23 -22.54 -5.90
CA ILE A 39 6.41 -22.83 -6.71
C ILE A 39 7.40 -23.57 -5.82
N THR A 40 7.92 -24.68 -6.30
CA THR A 40 8.85 -25.51 -5.55
C THR A 40 10.18 -24.85 -5.55
N SER A 41 11.00 -24.42 -5.77
CA SER A 41 12.26 -23.71 -5.66
C SER A 41 12.69 -23.07 -6.98
N TRP A 42 13.08 -21.83 -6.90
CA TRP A 42 13.62 -21.10 -8.03
C TRP A 42 15.07 -20.71 -7.80
N GLU A 43 15.90 -21.02 -8.78
CA GLU A 43 17.32 -20.68 -8.74
C GLU A 43 17.71 -19.78 -9.91
N ILE A 44 18.51 -18.75 -9.61
CA ILE A 44 19.17 -17.90 -10.59
C ILE A 44 20.65 -17.93 -10.26
N ASP A 45 21.48 -18.33 -11.24
CA ASP A 45 22.93 -18.44 -11.07
C ASP A 45 23.35 -19.30 -9.87
N GLY A 46 22.65 -20.43 -9.63
CA GLY A 46 22.91 -21.31 -8.50
C GLY A 46 22.52 -20.73 -7.12
N LYS A 47 21.78 -19.63 -7.09
CA LYS A 47 21.25 -19.03 -5.86
C LYS A 47 19.73 -19.13 -5.84
N THR A 48 19.19 -19.60 -4.74
CA THR A 48 17.76 -19.73 -4.54
C THR A 48 17.12 -18.35 -4.39
N VAL A 49 16.03 -18.11 -5.14
CA VAL A 49 15.20 -16.91 -5.04
C VAL A 49 14.06 -17.16 -4.05
N GLU A 50 13.86 -16.25 -3.14
CA GLU A 50 12.80 -16.38 -2.13
C GLU A 50 11.43 -16.20 -2.76
N THR A 51 10.54 -17.16 -2.49
CA THR A 51 9.11 -17.07 -2.85
C THR A 51 8.35 -16.44 -1.68
N VAL A 52 7.54 -15.41 -1.97
CA VAL A 52 6.79 -14.64 -0.96
C VAL A 52 5.31 -14.61 -1.30
N SER A 53 4.48 -14.58 -0.28
CA SER A 53 3.02 -14.42 -0.40
C SER A 53 2.60 -12.96 -0.53
N ASP A 54 3.42 -12.05 -0.05
CA ASP A 54 3.22 -10.61 -0.14
C ASP A 54 4.53 -9.85 -0.33
N PHE A 55 4.45 -8.69 -0.92
CA PHE A 55 5.60 -7.85 -1.19
C PHE A 55 5.22 -6.37 -1.13
N THR A 56 6.12 -5.54 -0.58
CA THR A 56 5.91 -4.09 -0.59
C THR A 56 6.64 -3.47 -1.77
N PHE A 57 5.88 -2.99 -2.75
CA PHE A 57 6.39 -2.32 -3.94
C PHE A 57 5.94 -0.87 -3.95
N GLY A 58 6.88 0.07 -4.12
CA GLY A 58 6.56 1.51 -4.13
C GLY A 58 5.83 1.98 -2.86
N GLY A 59 6.05 1.32 -1.71
CA GLY A 59 5.34 1.64 -0.47
C GLY A 59 3.92 1.08 -0.38
N SER A 60 3.43 0.34 -1.39
CA SER A 60 2.14 -0.36 -1.38
C SER A 60 2.34 -1.86 -1.19
N LYS A 61 1.53 -2.48 -0.32
CA LYS A 61 1.59 -3.92 -0.08
C LYS A 61 0.76 -4.66 -1.12
N ILE A 62 1.40 -5.54 -1.88
CA ILE A 62 0.80 -6.40 -2.90
C ILE A 62 0.79 -7.83 -2.36
N THR A 63 -0.30 -8.54 -2.54
CA THR A 63 -0.47 -9.94 -2.15
C THR A 63 -0.64 -10.84 -3.38
N ALA A 64 -0.24 -12.08 -3.29
CA ALA A 64 -0.33 -13.05 -4.40
C ALA A 64 -1.78 -13.29 -4.85
N ASP A 65 -2.73 -13.27 -3.91
CA ASP A 65 -4.17 -13.45 -4.17
C ASP A 65 -4.87 -12.19 -4.69
N GLY A 66 -4.15 -11.05 -4.82
CA GLY A 66 -4.71 -9.79 -5.26
C GLY A 66 -5.67 -9.14 -4.25
N ASP A 67 -5.74 -9.64 -3.00
CA ASP A 67 -6.61 -9.06 -1.97
C ASP A 67 -5.98 -7.80 -1.34
N CYS A 68 -6.58 -6.66 -1.60
CA CYS A 68 -6.10 -5.37 -1.07
C CYS A 68 -6.58 -5.06 0.35
N SER A 69 -7.38 -5.94 0.99
CA SER A 69 -7.95 -5.67 2.32
C SER A 69 -6.88 -5.36 3.37
N HIS A 70 -5.73 -6.03 3.31
CA HIS A 70 -4.61 -5.79 4.22
C HIS A 70 -3.98 -4.43 4.00
N GLU A 71 -3.75 -4.04 2.74
CA GLU A 71 -3.19 -2.73 2.41
C GLU A 71 -4.15 -1.61 2.78
N ILE A 72 -5.44 -1.73 2.47
CA ILE A 72 -6.46 -0.75 2.86
C ILE A 72 -6.48 -0.55 4.38
N LYS A 73 -6.49 -1.64 5.16
CA LYS A 73 -6.43 -1.54 6.63
C LYS A 73 -5.17 -0.82 7.11
N ARG A 74 -4.01 -1.16 6.53
CA ARG A 74 -2.74 -0.51 6.85
C ARG A 74 -2.77 0.98 6.55
N ARG A 75 -3.28 1.38 5.40
CA ARG A 75 -3.42 2.79 4.99
C ARG A 75 -4.36 3.56 5.88
N LEU A 76 -5.49 2.99 6.24
CA LEU A 76 -6.44 3.60 7.19
C LEU A 76 -5.80 3.84 8.57
N LEU A 77 -4.98 2.89 9.05
CA LEU A 77 -4.23 3.07 10.31
C LEU A 77 -3.21 4.19 10.20
N LEU A 78 -2.47 4.28 9.08
CA LEU A 78 -1.53 5.38 8.83
C LEU A 78 -2.26 6.73 8.78
N GLY A 79 -3.39 6.82 8.07
CA GLY A 79 -4.20 8.01 8.02
C GLY A 79 -4.71 8.45 9.40
N ARG A 80 -5.17 7.49 10.23
CA ARG A 80 -5.55 7.79 11.63
C ARG A 80 -4.39 8.34 12.43
N LYS A 81 -3.19 7.78 12.27
CA LYS A 81 -1.98 8.27 12.93
C LYS A 81 -1.65 9.71 12.51
N VAL A 82 -1.76 10.03 11.22
CA VAL A 82 -1.56 11.40 10.71
C VAL A 82 -2.56 12.36 11.35
N VAL A 83 -3.86 12.05 11.33
CA VAL A 83 -4.89 12.91 11.94
C VAL A 83 -4.67 13.07 13.45
N THR A 84 -4.25 12.00 14.13
CA THR A 84 -3.95 12.08 15.58
C THR A 84 -2.73 12.95 15.86
N ASN A 85 -1.71 12.92 15.01
CA ASN A 85 -0.53 13.79 15.14
C ASN A 85 -0.88 15.26 14.88
N LEU A 86 -1.92 15.54 14.09
CA LEU A 86 -2.44 16.89 13.86
C LEU A 86 -3.30 17.43 15.00
N ASP A 87 -3.63 16.62 16.00
CA ASP A 87 -4.57 17.01 17.09
C ASP A 87 -4.18 18.30 17.82
N SER A 88 -2.89 18.52 18.05
CA SER A 88 -2.42 19.75 18.69
C SER A 88 -2.74 21.00 17.86
N ILE A 89 -2.65 20.86 16.55
CA ILE A 89 -2.98 21.93 15.59
C ILE A 89 -4.49 22.09 15.48
N LEU A 90 -5.21 20.97 15.29
CA LEU A 90 -6.67 20.95 15.14
C LEU A 90 -7.44 21.40 16.41
N LYS A 91 -6.78 21.41 17.57
CA LYS A 91 -7.34 21.91 18.83
C LYS A 91 -7.02 23.39 19.09
N SER A 92 -6.15 24.00 18.29
CA SER A 92 -5.84 25.42 18.41
C SER A 92 -7.08 26.27 18.09
N ARG A 93 -7.30 27.31 18.88
CA ARG A 93 -8.40 28.28 18.66
C ARG A 93 -8.09 29.28 17.55
N ASP A 94 -6.82 29.34 17.14
CA ASP A 94 -6.33 30.32 16.15
C ASP A 94 -6.55 29.84 14.71
N ILE A 95 -6.96 28.57 14.54
CA ILE A 95 -7.14 27.95 13.23
C ILE A 95 -8.64 27.85 12.93
N THR A 96 -9.03 28.32 11.75
CA THR A 96 -10.42 28.26 11.31
C THR A 96 -10.80 26.87 10.82
N LEU A 97 -12.06 26.47 10.96
CA LEU A 97 -12.57 25.18 10.49
C LEU A 97 -12.26 24.91 8.99
N PRO A 98 -12.38 25.86 8.05
CA PRO A 98 -11.95 25.63 6.67
C PRO A 98 -10.47 25.25 6.54
N THR A 99 -9.60 25.86 7.34
CA THR A 99 -8.16 25.53 7.36
C THR A 99 -7.93 24.13 7.92
N GLU A 100 -8.62 23.73 9.00
CA GLU A 100 -8.57 22.38 9.56
C GLU A 100 -8.99 21.33 8.52
N VAL A 101 -10.08 21.59 7.78
CA VAL A 101 -10.56 20.74 6.68
C VAL A 101 -9.50 20.60 5.59
N CYS A 102 -8.87 21.72 5.17
CA CYS A 102 -7.79 21.70 4.19
C CYS A 102 -6.60 20.88 4.66
N LEU A 103 -6.19 21.00 5.92
CA LEU A 103 -5.09 20.24 6.50
C LEU A 103 -5.37 18.74 6.49
N VAL A 104 -6.55 18.32 6.92
CA VAL A 104 -6.90 16.88 6.90
C VAL A 104 -6.96 16.36 5.47
N LYS A 105 -7.55 17.10 4.54
CA LYS A 105 -7.60 16.72 3.12
C LYS A 105 -6.21 16.64 2.48
N ALA A 106 -5.31 17.57 2.79
CA ALA A 106 -3.98 17.62 2.21
C ALA A 106 -3.01 16.59 2.82
N MET A 107 -3.17 16.23 4.08
CA MET A 107 -2.20 15.39 4.80
C MET A 107 -2.69 13.96 5.05
N ALA A 108 -3.96 13.75 5.41
CA ALA A 108 -4.46 12.42 5.77
C ALA A 108 -4.98 11.64 4.56
N PHE A 109 -5.78 12.26 3.69
CA PHE A 109 -6.37 11.56 2.54
C PHE A 109 -5.34 11.06 1.54
N PRO A 110 -4.27 11.80 1.16
CA PRO A 110 -3.24 11.26 0.27
C PRO A 110 -2.51 10.04 0.85
N VAL A 111 -2.32 9.98 2.17
CA VAL A 111 -1.72 8.82 2.82
C VAL A 111 -2.63 7.60 2.75
N VAL A 112 -3.94 7.79 2.94
CA VAL A 112 -4.93 6.71 2.86
C VAL A 112 -5.11 6.22 1.44
N MET A 113 -5.22 7.14 0.47
CA MET A 113 -5.52 6.83 -0.93
C MET A 113 -4.28 6.52 -1.78
N TYR A 114 -3.10 6.50 -1.19
CA TYR A 114 -1.88 6.18 -1.92
C TYR A 114 -1.92 4.75 -2.48
N GLY A 115 -1.73 4.61 -3.80
CA GLY A 115 -1.76 3.33 -4.48
C GLY A 115 -3.17 2.76 -4.70
N CYS A 116 -4.23 3.56 -4.46
CA CYS A 116 -5.62 3.11 -4.59
C CYS A 116 -6.02 2.73 -6.03
N GLU A 117 -5.28 3.19 -7.03
CA GLU A 117 -5.45 2.83 -8.44
C GLU A 117 -5.28 1.32 -8.70
N SER A 118 -4.51 0.64 -7.84
CA SER A 118 -4.29 -0.81 -7.93
C SER A 118 -5.28 -1.64 -7.10
N TRP A 119 -6.21 -1.00 -6.36
CA TRP A 119 -7.08 -1.71 -5.44
C TRP A 119 -8.34 -2.25 -6.12
N THR A 120 -8.60 -3.53 -5.90
CA THR A 120 -9.91 -4.13 -6.16
C THR A 120 -10.77 -3.96 -4.92
N ILE A 121 -11.55 -2.87 -4.86
CA ILE A 121 -12.30 -2.49 -3.66
C ILE A 121 -13.59 -3.30 -3.56
N LYS A 122 -13.72 -4.10 -2.51
CA LYS A 122 -14.95 -4.80 -2.15
C LYS A 122 -15.87 -3.88 -1.32
N LYS A 123 -17.15 -4.19 -1.26
CA LYS A 123 -18.14 -3.40 -0.49
C LYS A 123 -17.79 -3.23 0.99
N ALA A 124 -17.09 -4.21 1.57
CA ALA A 124 -16.63 -4.13 2.95
C ALA A 124 -15.53 -3.08 3.14
N GLU A 125 -14.63 -2.95 2.17
CA GLU A 125 -13.56 -1.95 2.17
C GLU A 125 -14.11 -0.54 1.95
N CYS A 126 -15.09 -0.35 1.07
CA CYS A 126 -15.79 0.93 0.93
C CYS A 126 -16.32 1.40 2.28
N ARG A 127 -17.04 0.54 3.01
CA ARG A 127 -17.58 0.86 4.34
C ARG A 127 -16.50 1.24 5.35
N ARG A 128 -15.31 0.65 5.26
CA ARG A 128 -14.17 1.01 6.14
C ARG A 128 -13.59 2.37 5.80
N ILE A 129 -13.51 2.70 4.52
CA ILE A 129 -13.06 4.02 4.05
C ILE A 129 -14.06 5.09 4.47
N ASP A 130 -15.35 4.86 4.26
CA ASP A 130 -16.44 5.75 4.69
C ASP A 130 -16.42 5.97 6.21
N ALA A 131 -16.22 4.90 6.97
CA ALA A 131 -16.12 4.99 8.43
C ALA A 131 -14.89 5.78 8.90
N PHE A 132 -13.77 5.70 8.17
CA PHE A 132 -12.60 6.51 8.42
C PHE A 132 -12.87 7.99 8.13
N GLU A 133 -13.49 8.28 7.00
CA GLU A 133 -13.86 9.64 6.62
C GLU A 133 -14.80 10.26 7.66
N LEU A 134 -15.85 9.53 8.05
CA LEU A 134 -16.78 9.97 9.09
C LEU A 134 -16.07 10.20 10.44
N TRP A 135 -15.11 9.35 10.80
CA TRP A 135 -14.29 9.52 12.00
C TRP A 135 -13.46 10.81 11.94
N CYS A 136 -12.86 11.14 10.78
CA CYS A 136 -12.12 12.39 10.59
C CYS A 136 -13.02 13.61 10.80
N TRP A 137 -14.19 13.63 10.17
CA TRP A 137 -15.12 14.75 10.27
C TRP A 137 -15.69 14.92 11.68
N ARG A 138 -16.05 13.84 12.35
CA ARG A 138 -16.49 13.91 13.76
C ARG A 138 -15.42 14.47 14.69
N ARG A 139 -14.16 14.08 14.44
CA ARG A 139 -13.03 14.58 15.24
C ARG A 139 -12.79 16.08 15.01
N LEU A 140 -12.86 16.55 13.78
CA LEU A 140 -12.78 17.96 13.42
C LEU A 140 -13.91 18.79 14.08
N LEU A 141 -15.14 18.32 13.92
CA LEU A 141 -16.32 19.00 14.44
C LEU A 141 -16.51 18.82 15.95
N ARG A 142 -15.62 18.08 16.61
CA ARG A 142 -15.70 17.77 18.05
C ARG A 142 -17.03 17.13 18.47
N VAL A 143 -17.66 16.39 17.54
CA VAL A 143 -18.94 15.72 17.79
C VAL A 143 -18.67 14.42 18.54
N PRO A 144 -19.28 14.20 19.72
CA PRO A 144 -19.10 12.99 20.48
C PRO A 144 -19.64 11.77 19.73
N TRP A 145 -19.05 10.62 19.98
CA TRP A 145 -19.42 9.34 19.34
C TRP A 145 -20.91 8.98 19.54
N THR A 146 -21.49 9.40 20.65
CA THR A 146 -22.88 9.13 21.04
C THR A 146 -23.90 10.06 20.39
N SER A 147 -23.49 11.13 19.73
CA SER A 147 -24.37 12.05 19.03
C SER A 147 -24.91 11.40 17.76
N ARG A 148 -26.22 11.28 17.65
CA ARG A 148 -26.94 10.84 16.46
C ARG A 148 -27.20 11.99 15.52
#